data_aeec054d979ae9e6cf5b7e644ed701c4
#
_entry.id   aeec054d979ae9e6cf5b7e644ed701c4
#
_cell.length_a   1.000
_cell.length_b   1.000
_cell.length_c   1.000
_cell.angle_alpha   90.00
_cell.angle_beta   90.00
_cell.angle_gamma   90.00
#
_symmetry.space_group_name_H-M   'P 1'
#
loop_
_entity.id
_entity.type
_entity.pdbx_description
1 polymer ?
#
loop_
_entity_poly.entity_id
_entity_poly.type
_entity_poly.pdbx_seq_one_letter_code
_entity_poly.pdbx_strand_id
1 'polypeptide(L)'
;MQLTRTIRGIAIAPAAGWLSCPTPSIAGVLPEDRADLMYHYYDGGGVQIDGPSVLVRKKFKEKYAVNASYYVDMVSSASIDVITTASPYKEERTQYGLGFEYLRGKVTYAASFSNSKENDYDADTASFTISQDMFGDLTTVQLLFSRGKDDVTRRGDDVFSEKVDRHIYGIDVSQIVTKKLILGASWETTAEEGFLNNPYRQVRYVDAVPLGYSYEPERYPHTRTGNALALRARYYLPYRAALQGDYRWYNDTWGIDANTLEIAYTQPIGDRLMFDVHFRYYMQG
;
A
#
# COMPACT_ATOMS: atom_id res chain seq x y z
N MET A 1 11.81 28.15 -30.10
CA MET A 1 12.35 27.81 -28.79
C MET A 1 11.15 27.33 -27.96
N GLN A 2 10.81 26.05 -28.07
CA GLN A 2 9.64 25.45 -27.41
C GLN A 2 10.11 24.75 -26.13
N LEU A 3 9.64 25.26 -25.00
CA LEU A 3 9.81 24.62 -23.70
C LEU A 3 8.70 23.57 -23.52
N THR A 4 9.04 22.31 -23.74
CA THR A 4 8.19 21.17 -23.40
C THR A 4 8.25 20.96 -21.89
N ARG A 5 7.30 21.50 -21.14
CA ARG A 5 7.07 21.13 -19.74
C ARG A 5 6.30 19.82 -19.70
N THR A 6 6.99 18.76 -19.34
CA THR A 6 6.38 17.47 -19.02
C THR A 6 5.65 17.63 -17.68
N ILE A 7 4.33 17.73 -17.73
CA ILE A 7 3.47 17.67 -16.53
C ILE A 7 3.36 16.19 -16.16
N ARG A 8 4.04 15.80 -15.09
CA ARG A 8 3.84 14.49 -14.46
C ARG A 8 2.46 14.49 -13.79
N GLY A 9 1.51 13.81 -14.39
CA GLY A 9 0.24 13.51 -13.77
C GLY A 9 0.47 12.70 -12.49
N ILE A 10 0.00 13.20 -11.36
CA ILE A 10 -0.13 12.41 -10.15
C ILE A 10 -1.31 11.47 -10.43
N ALA A 11 -1.00 10.23 -10.80
CA ALA A 11 -1.98 9.18 -10.76
C ALA A 11 -2.38 9.00 -9.28
N ILE A 12 -3.60 9.38 -8.94
CA ILE A 12 -4.23 8.90 -7.72
C ILE A 12 -4.44 7.42 -7.97
N ALA A 13 -3.46 6.61 -7.57
CA ALA A 13 -3.68 5.18 -7.45
C ALA A 13 -4.83 5.02 -6.46
N PRO A 14 -5.83 4.17 -6.73
CA PRO A 14 -6.76 3.76 -5.70
C PRO A 14 -5.88 3.34 -4.54
N ALA A 15 -6.22 3.80 -3.35
CA ALA A 15 -5.46 3.48 -2.14
C ALA A 15 -5.51 1.96 -1.96
N ALA A 16 -4.64 1.27 -2.71
CA ALA A 16 -4.26 -0.09 -2.40
C ALA A 16 -3.80 -0.01 -0.96
N GLY A 17 -4.59 -0.65 -0.10
CA GLY A 17 -4.42 -0.58 1.34
C GLY A 17 -2.95 -0.61 1.65
N TRP A 18 -2.52 0.27 2.51
CA TRP A 18 -1.21 0.23 3.10
C TRP A 18 -1.05 -1.16 3.66
N LEU A 19 -0.54 -2.08 2.84
CA LEU A 19 0.12 -3.25 3.35
C LEU A 19 1.20 -2.66 4.25
N SER A 20 0.87 -2.57 5.54
CA SER A 20 1.86 -2.32 6.56
C SER A 20 2.99 -3.25 6.18
N CYS A 21 4.12 -2.69 5.70
CA CYS A 21 5.35 -3.47 5.55
C CYS A 21 5.44 -4.29 6.82
N PRO A 22 5.43 -5.63 6.74
CA PRO A 22 5.57 -6.42 7.94
C PRO A 22 6.86 -5.94 8.59
N THR A 23 6.72 -5.30 9.75
CA THR A 23 7.87 -5.07 10.61
C THR A 23 8.52 -6.43 10.78
N PRO A 24 9.83 -6.57 10.63
CA PRO A 24 10.51 -7.84 10.82
C PRO A 24 10.06 -8.40 12.17
N SER A 25 9.31 -9.49 12.14
CA SER A 25 8.89 -10.19 13.33
C SER A 25 10.14 -10.67 14.01
N ILE A 26 10.50 -10.06 15.13
CA ILE A 26 11.56 -10.55 15.98
C ILE A 26 11.05 -11.83 16.59
N ALA A 27 11.72 -12.93 16.25
CA ALA A 27 11.61 -14.29 16.75
C ALA A 27 10.50 -14.55 17.79
N GLY A 28 9.39 -15.12 17.35
CA GLY A 28 8.44 -15.84 18.22
C GLY A 28 7.78 -15.04 19.34
N VAL A 29 7.71 -13.71 19.26
CA VAL A 29 7.07 -12.85 20.27
C VAL A 29 5.90 -12.10 19.63
N LEU A 30 4.72 -12.25 20.23
CA LEU A 30 3.57 -11.45 19.81
C LEU A 30 3.78 -9.97 20.15
N PRO A 31 3.27 -9.05 19.32
CA PRO A 31 3.35 -7.63 19.56
C PRO A 31 2.71 -7.24 20.91
N GLU A 32 3.24 -6.22 21.56
CA GLU A 32 2.78 -5.75 22.85
C GLU A 32 1.34 -5.21 22.82
N ASP A 33 0.69 -5.20 24.01
CA ASP A 33 -0.58 -4.52 24.20
C ASP A 33 -0.41 -3.04 23.87
N ARG A 34 -1.33 -2.51 23.05
CA ARG A 34 -1.22 -1.14 22.56
C ARG A 34 -2.60 -0.53 22.34
N ALA A 35 -2.74 0.73 22.65
CA ALA A 35 -3.87 1.55 22.26
C ALA A 35 -3.33 2.89 21.72
N ASP A 36 -3.62 3.18 20.48
CA ASP A 36 -3.22 4.42 19.83
C ASP A 36 -4.46 5.19 19.40
N LEU A 37 -4.42 6.48 19.63
CA LEU A 37 -5.38 7.44 19.11
C LEU A 37 -4.58 8.51 18.36
N MET A 38 -4.93 8.77 17.12
CA MET A 38 -4.29 9.78 16.29
C MET A 38 -5.36 10.58 15.55
N TYR A 39 -5.12 11.86 15.38
CA TYR A 39 -5.81 12.69 14.40
C TYR A 39 -4.77 13.17 13.38
N HIS A 40 -5.00 12.92 12.12
CA HIS A 40 -4.12 13.36 11.05
C HIS A 40 -4.76 14.54 10.30
N TYR A 41 -3.90 15.38 9.76
CA TYR A 41 -4.27 16.51 8.94
C TYR A 41 -3.22 16.72 7.86
N TYR A 42 -3.64 16.81 6.62
CA TYR A 42 -2.81 17.12 5.47
C TYR A 42 -3.51 18.19 4.64
N ASP A 43 -2.75 19.22 4.21
CA ASP A 43 -3.21 20.24 3.28
C ASP A 43 -2.09 20.53 2.28
N GLY A 44 -2.32 20.23 1.01
CA GLY A 44 -1.33 20.41 -0.04
C GLY A 44 -1.82 19.97 -1.42
N GLY A 45 -1.32 20.63 -2.46
CA GLY A 45 -1.64 20.27 -3.84
C GLY A 45 -3.13 20.44 -4.24
N GLY A 46 -3.89 21.24 -3.48
CA GLY A 46 -5.34 21.40 -3.68
C GLY A 46 -6.18 20.27 -3.08
N VAL A 47 -5.59 19.45 -2.23
CA VAL A 47 -6.27 18.38 -1.49
C VAL A 47 -6.07 18.59 0.00
N GLN A 48 -7.15 18.56 0.75
CA GLN A 48 -7.14 18.52 2.20
C GLN A 48 -7.66 17.15 2.65
N ILE A 49 -6.93 16.50 3.55
CA ILE A 49 -7.32 15.20 4.12
C ILE A 49 -7.19 15.31 5.64
N ASP A 50 -8.22 14.91 6.36
CA ASP A 50 -8.17 14.89 7.80
C ASP A 50 -9.08 13.78 8.38
N GLY A 51 -8.76 13.33 9.59
CA GLY A 51 -9.61 12.35 10.26
C GLY A 51 -8.95 11.69 11.47
N PRO A 52 -9.78 11.02 12.30
CA PRO A 52 -9.31 10.22 13.41
C PRO A 52 -8.88 8.83 13.00
N SER A 53 -7.91 8.26 13.71
CA SER A 53 -7.61 6.85 13.68
C SER A 53 -7.45 6.27 15.08
N VAL A 54 -7.90 5.04 15.26
CA VAL A 54 -7.81 4.30 16.51
C VAL A 54 -7.27 2.90 16.22
N LEU A 55 -6.31 2.46 16.98
CA LEU A 55 -5.81 1.09 16.98
C LEU A 55 -5.78 0.55 18.41
N VAL A 56 -6.38 -0.60 18.62
CA VAL A 56 -6.30 -1.33 19.88
C VAL A 56 -5.78 -2.73 19.63
N ARG A 57 -4.80 -3.15 20.40
CA ARG A 57 -4.23 -4.50 20.38
C ARG A 57 -4.16 -5.07 21.78
N LYS A 58 -4.55 -6.34 21.91
CA LYS A 58 -4.54 -7.06 23.18
C LYS A 58 -3.98 -8.45 23.02
N LYS A 59 -2.99 -8.82 23.83
CA LYS A 59 -2.45 -10.18 23.97
C LYS A 59 -3.22 -10.99 25.01
N PHE A 60 -3.26 -12.29 24.78
CA PHE A 60 -3.83 -13.26 25.69
C PHE A 60 -2.90 -14.48 25.80
N LYS A 61 -2.54 -14.85 27.03
CA LYS A 61 -1.74 -16.05 27.34
C LYS A 61 -0.42 -16.12 26.52
N GLU A 62 0.19 -15.00 26.16
CA GLU A 62 1.42 -14.93 25.37
C GLU A 62 1.41 -15.74 24.05
N LYS A 63 0.23 -16.18 23.61
CA LYS A 63 0.03 -17.01 22.43
C LYS A 63 -0.95 -16.43 21.43
N TYR A 64 -1.83 -15.58 21.88
CA TYR A 64 -2.87 -14.99 21.03
C TYR A 64 -2.82 -13.48 21.12
N ALA A 65 -3.01 -12.81 20.01
CA ALA A 65 -3.25 -11.37 19.99
C ALA A 65 -4.46 -11.07 19.11
N VAL A 66 -5.24 -10.08 19.53
CA VAL A 66 -6.35 -9.54 18.75
C VAL A 66 -6.08 -8.06 18.56
N ASN A 67 -6.33 -7.55 17.38
CA ASN A 67 -6.30 -6.11 17.11
C ASN A 67 -7.57 -5.67 16.41
N ALA A 68 -7.97 -4.43 16.67
CA ALA A 68 -9.04 -3.74 15.99
C ALA A 68 -8.57 -2.34 15.62
N SER A 69 -8.91 -1.89 14.44
CA SER A 69 -8.61 -0.55 13.95
C SER A 69 -9.83 0.12 13.37
N TYR A 70 -9.87 1.42 13.51
CA TYR A 70 -10.85 2.31 12.91
C TYR A 70 -10.13 3.52 12.36
N TYR A 71 -10.39 3.89 11.12
CA TYR A 71 -9.71 4.96 10.42
C TYR A 71 -10.71 5.73 9.56
N VAL A 72 -10.64 7.04 9.60
CA VAL A 72 -11.47 7.92 8.77
C VAL A 72 -10.58 8.92 8.05
N ASP A 73 -10.78 9.04 6.75
CA ASP A 73 -10.27 10.13 5.92
C ASP A 73 -11.45 10.96 5.43
N MET A 74 -11.49 12.22 5.77
CA MET A 74 -12.34 13.21 5.13
C MET A 74 -11.52 13.93 4.05
N VAL A 75 -11.80 13.64 2.78
CA VAL A 75 -11.07 14.19 1.65
C VAL A 75 -11.85 15.33 1.03
N SER A 76 -11.29 16.52 1.03
CA SER A 76 -11.80 17.67 0.28
C SER A 76 -10.82 17.98 -0.85
N SER A 77 -11.24 17.85 -2.10
CA SER A 77 -10.37 18.08 -3.25
C SER A 77 -10.84 19.26 -4.09
N ALA A 78 -9.88 20.10 -4.42
CA ALA A 78 -10.00 21.18 -5.39
C ALA A 78 -8.77 21.17 -6.33
N SER A 79 -8.29 19.96 -6.69
CA SER A 79 -7.15 19.84 -7.62
C SER A 79 -7.47 20.49 -8.97
N ILE A 80 -6.44 20.88 -9.72
CA ILE A 80 -6.60 21.53 -11.03
C ILE A 80 -7.44 20.67 -11.97
N ASP A 81 -7.28 19.33 -11.93
CA ASP A 81 -8.05 18.41 -12.75
C ASP A 81 -9.54 18.39 -12.34
N VAL A 82 -9.84 18.49 -11.05
CA VAL A 82 -11.20 18.61 -10.53
C VAL A 82 -11.81 19.96 -10.88
N ILE A 83 -11.07 21.07 -10.71
CA ILE A 83 -11.58 22.43 -11.02
C ILE A 83 -11.89 22.57 -12.52
N THR A 84 -11.15 21.92 -13.39
CA THR A 84 -11.33 22.03 -14.85
C THR A 84 -12.42 21.09 -15.38
N THR A 85 -12.77 20.01 -14.68
CA THR A 85 -13.67 18.96 -15.17
C THR A 85 -14.88 18.69 -14.27
N ALA A 86 -14.81 19.06 -12.98
CA ALA A 86 -15.86 18.82 -12.00
C ALA A 86 -15.88 19.92 -10.93
N SER A 87 -16.96 19.96 -10.15
CA SER A 87 -17.04 20.79 -8.94
C SER A 87 -16.16 20.21 -7.83
N PRO A 88 -15.63 21.06 -6.89
CA PRO A 88 -14.99 20.58 -5.69
C PRO A 88 -15.87 19.56 -4.95
N TYR A 89 -15.32 18.44 -4.56
CA TYR A 89 -16.06 17.39 -3.87
C TYR A 89 -15.49 17.09 -2.50
N LYS A 90 -16.37 16.60 -1.64
CA LYS A 90 -15.99 16.01 -0.36
C LYS A 90 -16.28 14.52 -0.42
N GLU A 91 -15.29 13.75 0.00
CA GLU A 91 -15.37 12.31 0.10
C GLU A 91 -14.99 11.87 1.49
N GLU A 92 -15.71 10.92 2.04
CA GLU A 92 -15.39 10.32 3.33
C GLU A 92 -15.07 8.85 3.09
N ARG A 93 -13.89 8.45 3.54
CA ARG A 93 -13.48 7.06 3.56
C ARG A 93 -13.45 6.59 5.00
N THR A 94 -14.20 5.55 5.30
CA THR A 94 -14.19 4.89 6.60
C THR A 94 -13.63 3.48 6.45
N GLN A 95 -12.69 3.12 7.28
CA GLN A 95 -12.09 1.80 7.28
C GLN A 95 -12.14 1.15 8.66
N TYR A 96 -12.57 -0.11 8.69
CA TYR A 96 -12.54 -0.99 9.85
C TYR A 96 -11.56 -2.11 9.60
N GLY A 97 -10.83 -2.52 10.64
CA GLY A 97 -9.94 -3.65 10.58
C GLY A 97 -10.06 -4.51 11.83
N LEU A 98 -10.03 -5.83 11.64
CA LEU A 98 -9.93 -6.82 12.70
C LEU A 98 -8.78 -7.77 12.37
N GLY A 99 -7.95 -8.09 13.35
CA GLY A 99 -6.85 -9.03 13.19
C GLY A 99 -6.75 -9.98 14.38
N PHE A 100 -6.32 -11.19 14.06
CA PHE A 100 -6.05 -12.24 15.03
C PHE A 100 -4.69 -12.86 14.73
N GLU A 101 -3.87 -13.04 15.76
CA GLU A 101 -2.56 -13.69 15.67
C GLU A 101 -2.49 -14.85 16.66
N TYR A 102 -1.89 -15.96 16.21
CA TYR A 102 -1.63 -17.14 17.03
C TYR A 102 -0.17 -17.57 16.90
N LEU A 103 0.53 -17.54 18.03
CA LEU A 103 1.92 -17.98 18.14
C LEU A 103 2.00 -19.41 18.64
N ARG A 104 2.62 -20.31 17.87
CA ARG A 104 2.90 -21.68 18.24
C ARG A 104 4.38 -22.01 18.03
N GLY A 105 5.14 -22.02 19.13
CA GLY A 105 6.59 -22.21 19.04
C GLY A 105 7.23 -21.05 18.28
N LYS A 106 7.80 -21.32 17.13
CA LYS A 106 8.43 -20.33 16.22
C LYS A 106 7.60 -20.01 14.98
N VAL A 107 6.33 -20.39 15.00
CA VAL A 107 5.39 -20.12 13.90
C VAL A 107 4.31 -19.17 14.39
N THR A 108 4.14 -18.07 13.67
CA THR A 108 3.04 -17.12 13.85
C THR A 108 2.05 -17.28 12.70
N TYR A 109 0.80 -17.51 13.04
CA TYR A 109 -0.34 -17.48 12.12
C TYR A 109 -1.09 -16.18 12.35
N ALA A 110 -1.33 -15.43 11.31
CA ALA A 110 -2.12 -14.21 11.39
C ALA A 110 -3.26 -14.24 10.37
N ALA A 111 -4.44 -13.83 10.80
CA ALA A 111 -5.60 -13.62 9.94
C ALA A 111 -6.12 -12.21 10.18
N SER A 112 -6.50 -11.52 9.11
CA SER A 112 -7.10 -10.21 9.22
C SER A 112 -8.24 -10.03 8.22
N PHE A 113 -9.18 -9.17 8.60
CA PHE A 113 -10.25 -8.70 7.74
C PHE A 113 -10.32 -7.18 7.84
N SER A 114 -10.50 -6.51 6.73
CA SER A 114 -10.77 -5.09 6.67
C SER A 114 -11.88 -4.77 5.67
N ASN A 115 -12.72 -3.81 6.02
CA ASN A 115 -13.66 -3.17 5.12
C ASN A 115 -13.28 -1.69 5.00
N SER A 116 -13.22 -1.18 3.78
CA SER A 116 -12.99 0.24 3.48
C SER A 116 -14.13 0.73 2.60
N LYS A 117 -14.85 1.73 3.06
CA LYS A 117 -16.03 2.26 2.41
C LYS A 117 -15.86 3.74 2.08
N GLU A 118 -16.09 4.07 0.82
CA GLU A 118 -16.18 5.40 0.26
C GLU A 118 -17.62 5.62 -0.31
N ASN A 119 -17.89 6.77 -0.88
CA ASN A 119 -19.21 7.07 -1.42
C ASN A 119 -19.61 6.19 -2.61
N ASP A 120 -18.61 5.73 -3.37
CA ASP A 120 -18.75 4.99 -4.63
C ASP A 120 -17.86 3.75 -4.72
N TYR A 121 -17.20 3.40 -3.62
CA TYR A 121 -16.29 2.25 -3.52
C TYR A 121 -16.41 1.57 -2.17
N ASP A 122 -16.68 0.27 -2.16
CA ASP A 122 -16.74 -0.55 -0.94
C ASP A 122 -15.83 -1.76 -1.14
N ALA A 123 -14.80 -1.89 -0.29
CA ALA A 123 -13.75 -2.89 -0.43
C ALA A 123 -13.65 -3.77 0.80
N ASP A 124 -13.86 -5.05 0.61
CA ASP A 124 -13.63 -6.09 1.61
C ASP A 124 -12.31 -6.81 1.34
N THR A 125 -11.44 -6.90 2.33
CA THR A 125 -10.18 -7.63 2.20
C THR A 125 -10.00 -8.60 3.35
N ALA A 126 -9.75 -9.86 3.03
CA ALA A 126 -9.34 -10.90 3.98
C ALA A 126 -7.91 -11.34 3.68
N SER A 127 -7.05 -11.40 4.71
CA SER A 127 -5.65 -11.81 4.56
C SER A 127 -5.28 -12.91 5.55
N PHE A 128 -4.38 -13.77 5.13
CA PHE A 128 -3.80 -14.81 5.96
C PHE A 128 -2.29 -14.84 5.77
N THR A 129 -1.55 -14.84 6.87
CA THR A 129 -0.09 -14.85 6.88
C THR A 129 0.42 -15.96 7.77
N ILE A 130 1.45 -16.67 7.31
CA ILE A 130 2.24 -17.61 8.11
C ILE A 130 3.67 -17.09 8.13
N SER A 131 4.23 -16.90 9.32
CA SER A 131 5.63 -16.54 9.50
C SER A 131 6.33 -17.59 10.37
N GLN A 132 7.49 -18.05 9.95
CA GLN A 132 8.27 -19.04 10.67
C GLN A 132 9.72 -18.63 10.81
N ASP A 133 10.21 -18.67 12.05
CA ASP A 133 11.62 -18.50 12.38
C ASP A 133 12.33 -19.85 12.39
N MET A 134 13.49 -19.90 11.74
CA MET A 134 14.31 -21.10 11.51
C MET A 134 15.77 -20.84 11.82
N PHE A 135 16.55 -21.92 11.93
CA PHE A 135 18.01 -21.89 12.08
C PHE A 135 18.48 -21.03 13.25
N GLY A 136 17.85 -21.17 14.42
CA GLY A 136 18.17 -20.38 15.62
C GLY A 136 17.76 -18.92 15.49
N ASP A 137 16.65 -18.67 14.81
CA ASP A 137 16.05 -17.35 14.58
C ASP A 137 16.89 -16.45 13.65
N LEU A 138 17.79 -17.08 12.88
CA LEU A 138 18.60 -16.36 11.89
C LEU A 138 17.87 -16.16 10.56
N THR A 139 16.89 -17.00 10.26
CA THR A 139 16.08 -16.94 9.03
C THR A 139 14.62 -16.85 9.39
N THR A 140 13.92 -15.87 8.84
CA THR A 140 12.46 -15.78 8.90
C THR A 140 11.89 -15.93 7.50
N VAL A 141 10.93 -16.84 7.33
CA VAL A 141 10.17 -17.00 6.09
C VAL A 141 8.71 -16.65 6.37
N GLN A 142 8.14 -15.79 5.53
CA GLN A 142 6.74 -15.40 5.62
C GLN A 142 6.03 -15.68 4.30
N LEU A 143 4.84 -16.26 4.40
CA LEU A 143 3.91 -16.45 3.29
C LEU A 143 2.68 -15.60 3.54
N LEU A 144 2.24 -14.88 2.52
CA LEU A 144 1.04 -14.05 2.52
C LEU A 144 0.06 -14.55 1.46
N PHE A 145 -1.20 -14.65 1.84
CA PHE A 145 -2.33 -14.73 0.93
C PHE A 145 -3.34 -13.65 1.32
N SER A 146 -3.82 -12.89 0.34
CA SER A 146 -4.89 -11.92 0.55
C SER A 146 -5.91 -12.01 -0.58
N ARG A 147 -7.18 -11.82 -0.24
CA ARG A 147 -8.28 -11.72 -1.19
C ARG A 147 -9.08 -10.46 -0.91
N GLY A 148 -9.21 -9.63 -1.93
CA GLY A 148 -10.07 -8.46 -1.96
C GLY A 148 -11.29 -8.69 -2.82
N LYS A 149 -12.43 -8.15 -2.40
CA LYS A 149 -13.65 -8.02 -3.20
C LYS A 149 -14.16 -6.61 -3.05
N ASP A 150 -14.25 -5.93 -4.17
CA ASP A 150 -14.59 -4.52 -4.18
C ASP A 150 -15.85 -4.33 -5.03
N ASP A 151 -16.79 -3.54 -4.52
CA ASP A 151 -17.94 -3.05 -5.25
C ASP A 151 -17.68 -1.61 -5.69
N VAL A 152 -17.80 -1.36 -6.99
CA VAL A 152 -17.57 -0.06 -7.62
C VAL A 152 -18.90 0.50 -8.11
N THR A 153 -19.29 1.63 -7.59
CA THR A 153 -20.49 2.36 -8.02
C THR A 153 -20.11 3.71 -8.60
N ARG A 154 -21.07 4.49 -9.03
CA ARG A 154 -20.86 5.84 -9.57
C ARG A 154 -21.86 6.80 -8.98
N ARG A 155 -21.38 7.90 -8.42
CA ARG A 155 -22.24 8.91 -7.83
C ARG A 155 -23.18 9.52 -8.89
N GLY A 156 -24.47 9.53 -8.59
CA GLY A 156 -25.50 10.04 -9.50
C GLY A 156 -25.95 9.07 -10.58
N ASP A 157 -25.53 7.81 -10.49
CA ASP A 157 -25.96 6.74 -11.40
C ASP A 157 -26.22 5.46 -10.61
N ASP A 158 -27.46 5.27 -10.19
CA ASP A 158 -27.89 4.12 -9.37
C ASP A 158 -27.92 2.80 -10.15
N VAL A 159 -27.72 2.84 -11.47
CA VAL A 159 -27.69 1.65 -12.33
C VAL A 159 -26.25 1.11 -12.48
N PHE A 160 -25.25 1.97 -12.37
CA PHE A 160 -23.87 1.56 -12.48
C PHE A 160 -23.42 0.82 -11.22
N SER A 161 -23.11 -0.47 -11.37
CA SER A 161 -22.58 -1.32 -10.30
C SER A 161 -21.68 -2.38 -10.91
N GLU A 162 -20.41 -2.31 -10.58
CA GLU A 162 -19.35 -3.18 -11.08
C GLU A 162 -18.57 -3.79 -9.92
N LYS A 163 -17.75 -4.81 -10.21
CA LYS A 163 -17.01 -5.54 -9.19
C LYS A 163 -15.55 -5.72 -9.57
N VAL A 164 -14.69 -5.80 -8.54
CA VAL A 164 -13.30 -6.18 -8.68
C VAL A 164 -12.99 -7.30 -7.69
N ASP A 165 -12.41 -8.40 -8.19
CA ASP A 165 -11.78 -9.44 -7.39
C ASP A 165 -10.26 -9.26 -7.45
N ARG A 166 -9.60 -9.27 -6.28
CA ARG A 166 -8.15 -9.14 -6.15
C ARG A 166 -7.57 -10.29 -5.33
N HIS A 167 -6.49 -10.86 -5.81
CA HIS A 167 -5.72 -11.87 -5.09
C HIS A 167 -4.27 -11.43 -5.00
N ILE A 168 -3.70 -11.52 -3.80
CA ILE A 168 -2.28 -11.22 -3.54
C ILE A 168 -1.63 -12.45 -2.95
N TYR A 169 -0.50 -12.87 -3.52
CA TYR A 169 0.36 -13.93 -3.05
C TYR A 169 1.73 -13.35 -2.79
N GLY A 170 2.26 -13.57 -1.60
CA GLY A 170 3.56 -13.04 -1.21
C GLY A 170 4.43 -14.08 -0.52
N ILE A 171 5.71 -14.02 -0.77
CA ILE A 171 6.76 -14.68 0.01
C ILE A 171 7.80 -13.66 0.39
N ASP A 172 8.20 -13.66 1.66
CA ASP A 172 9.28 -12.84 2.20
C ASP A 172 10.26 -13.73 2.92
N VAL A 173 11.55 -13.52 2.68
CA VAL A 173 12.63 -14.22 3.36
C VAL A 173 13.59 -13.18 3.91
N SER A 174 13.86 -13.24 5.20
CA SER A 174 14.84 -12.42 5.88
C SER A 174 15.92 -13.31 6.50
N GLN A 175 17.19 -12.95 6.34
CA GLN A 175 18.34 -13.69 6.84
C GLN A 175 19.29 -12.77 7.58
N ILE A 176 19.56 -13.08 8.84
CA ILE A 176 20.70 -12.51 9.58
C ILE A 176 21.96 -13.24 9.13
N VAL A 177 22.72 -12.63 8.24
CA VAL A 177 23.95 -13.23 7.66
C VAL A 177 25.13 -13.10 8.62
N THR A 178 25.23 -11.95 9.28
CA THR A 178 26.24 -11.69 10.32
C THR A 178 25.62 -10.80 11.40
N LYS A 179 26.38 -10.57 12.50
CA LYS A 179 25.97 -9.60 13.55
C LYS A 179 25.74 -8.17 13.04
N LYS A 180 26.19 -7.88 11.81
CA LYS A 180 26.14 -6.54 11.21
C LYS A 180 25.35 -6.48 9.90
N LEU A 181 24.97 -7.62 9.34
CA LEU A 181 24.32 -7.69 8.02
C LEU A 181 23.05 -8.53 8.08
N ILE A 182 21.96 -7.92 7.68
CA ILE A 182 20.68 -8.57 7.42
C ILE A 182 20.36 -8.39 5.93
N LEU A 183 20.02 -9.48 5.26
CA LEU A 183 19.52 -9.49 3.89
C LEU A 183 18.06 -9.91 3.87
N GLY A 184 17.30 -9.40 2.94
CA GLY A 184 15.91 -9.78 2.71
C GLY A 184 15.62 -9.85 1.23
N ALA A 185 14.71 -10.75 0.87
CA ALA A 185 14.15 -10.85 -0.47
C ALA A 185 12.64 -11.11 -0.35
N SER A 186 11.85 -10.43 -1.17
CA SER A 186 10.42 -10.71 -1.26
C SER A 186 9.95 -10.77 -2.71
N TRP A 187 8.98 -11.64 -2.95
CA TRP A 187 8.24 -11.73 -4.18
C TRP A 187 6.75 -11.58 -3.89
N GLU A 188 6.07 -10.76 -4.67
CA GLU A 188 4.64 -10.54 -4.59
C GLU A 188 4.02 -10.63 -5.98
N THR A 189 2.90 -11.34 -6.09
CA THR A 189 2.06 -11.36 -7.28
C THR A 189 0.68 -10.86 -6.90
N THR A 190 0.18 -9.86 -7.61
CA THR A 190 -1.18 -9.36 -7.51
C THR A 190 -1.93 -9.70 -8.79
N ALA A 191 -3.05 -10.42 -8.68
CA ALA A 191 -3.97 -10.70 -9.77
C ALA A 191 -5.30 -10.00 -9.50
N GLU A 192 -5.73 -9.21 -10.46
CA GLU A 192 -6.96 -8.40 -10.41
C GLU A 192 -7.85 -8.77 -11.60
N GLU A 193 -9.15 -8.90 -11.35
CA GLU A 193 -10.17 -9.19 -12.34
C GLU A 193 -11.43 -8.37 -12.07
N GLY A 194 -12.05 -7.84 -13.12
CA GLY A 194 -13.28 -7.08 -13.06
C GLY A 194 -13.18 -5.68 -13.64
N PHE A 195 -13.82 -4.71 -13.03
CA PHE A 195 -13.83 -3.32 -13.47
C PHE A 195 -12.59 -2.56 -12.95
N LEU A 196 -11.54 -2.56 -13.73
CA LEU A 196 -10.26 -1.93 -13.38
C LEU A 196 -10.13 -0.47 -13.89
N ASN A 197 -11.23 0.11 -14.35
CA ASN A 197 -11.30 1.46 -14.86
C ASN A 197 -11.66 2.46 -13.76
N ASN A 198 -11.39 3.75 -14.00
CA ASN A 198 -11.98 4.80 -13.20
C ASN A 198 -13.41 5.09 -13.77
N PRO A 199 -14.48 5.01 -12.95
CA PRO A 199 -15.86 5.18 -13.46
C PRO A 199 -16.19 6.60 -13.97
N TYR A 200 -15.34 7.59 -13.67
CA TYR A 200 -15.51 9.00 -14.04
C TYR A 200 -14.66 9.44 -15.21
N ARG A 201 -13.63 8.65 -15.58
CA ARG A 201 -12.73 9.04 -16.68
C ARG A 201 -13.32 8.77 -18.03
N GLN A 202 -13.18 9.76 -18.91
CA GLN A 202 -13.63 9.72 -20.29
C GLN A 202 -12.51 10.15 -21.23
N VAL A 203 -12.50 9.57 -22.41
CA VAL A 203 -11.64 9.96 -23.54
C VAL A 203 -12.42 10.89 -24.45
N ARG A 204 -11.86 12.05 -24.75
CA ARG A 204 -12.40 12.98 -25.73
C ARG A 204 -11.91 12.63 -27.13
N TYR A 205 -12.78 12.48 -28.08
CA TYR A 205 -12.44 12.27 -29.47
C TYR A 205 -13.20 13.24 -30.39
N VAL A 206 -12.67 13.43 -31.61
CA VAL A 206 -13.31 14.27 -32.62
C VAL A 206 -14.42 13.49 -33.29
N ASP A 207 -15.65 14.03 -33.22
CA ASP A 207 -16.78 13.50 -33.95
C ASP A 207 -16.94 14.25 -35.27
N ALA A 208 -17.06 13.51 -36.35
CA ALA A 208 -17.15 14.10 -37.71
C ALA A 208 -18.57 14.59 -38.04
N VAL A 209 -19.62 14.09 -37.36
CA VAL A 209 -21.02 14.45 -37.65
C VAL A 209 -21.87 14.46 -36.38
N PRO A 210 -22.29 15.64 -35.88
CA PRO A 210 -21.84 16.98 -36.26
C PRO A 210 -20.38 17.26 -35.90
N LEU A 211 -19.68 18.08 -36.65
CA LEU A 211 -18.29 18.43 -36.35
C LEU A 211 -18.17 18.97 -34.92
N GLY A 212 -17.48 18.25 -34.07
CA GLY A 212 -17.35 18.57 -32.64
C GLY A 212 -16.51 17.56 -31.88
N TYR A 213 -16.74 17.50 -30.58
CA TYR A 213 -16.09 16.54 -29.69
C TYR A 213 -17.15 15.70 -29.01
N SER A 214 -16.90 14.39 -28.95
CA SER A 214 -17.66 13.43 -28.15
C SER A 214 -16.76 12.82 -27.07
N TYR A 215 -17.37 12.21 -26.06
CA TYR A 215 -16.72 11.62 -24.92
C TYR A 215 -17.17 10.17 -24.76
N GLU A 216 -16.23 9.26 -24.53
CA GLU A 216 -16.50 7.86 -24.18
C GLU A 216 -15.76 7.46 -22.91
N PRO A 217 -16.31 6.55 -22.09
CA PRO A 217 -15.56 5.97 -20.97
C PRO A 217 -14.27 5.33 -21.44
N GLU A 218 -13.21 5.49 -20.64
CA GLU A 218 -11.96 4.75 -20.86
C GLU A 218 -12.24 3.25 -20.81
N ARG A 219 -11.55 2.48 -21.66
CA ARG A 219 -11.65 1.02 -21.71
C ARG A 219 -10.29 0.41 -21.46
N TYR A 220 -10.15 -0.26 -20.31
CA TYR A 220 -8.99 -1.04 -19.96
C TYR A 220 -9.30 -2.55 -20.00
N PRO A 221 -8.29 -3.42 -20.09
CA PRO A 221 -8.50 -4.84 -19.88
C PRO A 221 -9.12 -5.12 -18.52
N HIS A 222 -10.01 -6.12 -18.46
CA HIS A 222 -10.67 -6.52 -17.22
C HIS A 222 -9.80 -7.39 -16.32
N THR A 223 -8.56 -7.65 -16.70
CA THR A 223 -7.59 -8.41 -15.92
C THR A 223 -6.26 -7.68 -15.87
N ARG A 224 -5.60 -7.77 -14.73
CA ARG A 224 -4.24 -7.27 -14.53
C ARG A 224 -3.50 -8.21 -13.61
N THR A 225 -2.29 -8.62 -14.01
CA THR A 225 -1.38 -9.35 -13.14
C THR A 225 -0.08 -8.58 -13.03
N GLY A 226 0.26 -8.18 -11.80
CA GLY A 226 1.50 -7.51 -11.48
C GLY A 226 2.40 -8.39 -10.63
N ASN A 227 3.71 -8.31 -10.85
CA ASN A 227 4.74 -8.98 -10.08
C ASN A 227 5.72 -7.96 -9.52
N ALA A 228 6.15 -8.15 -8.29
CA ALA A 228 7.17 -7.34 -7.67
C ALA A 228 8.23 -8.22 -7.00
N LEU A 229 9.50 -7.94 -7.29
CA LEU A 229 10.65 -8.49 -6.57
C LEU A 229 11.31 -7.36 -5.79
N ALA A 230 11.49 -7.55 -4.47
CA ALA A 230 12.25 -6.61 -3.68
C ALA A 230 13.44 -7.30 -3.01
N LEU A 231 14.60 -6.63 -3.04
CA LEU A 231 15.83 -7.03 -2.36
C LEU A 231 16.19 -5.95 -1.34
N ARG A 232 16.56 -6.37 -0.13
CA ARG A 232 16.85 -5.48 0.99
C ARG A 232 18.16 -5.86 1.64
N ALA A 233 18.94 -4.86 1.99
CA ALA A 233 20.17 -5.03 2.76
C ALA A 233 20.24 -3.98 3.87
N ARG A 234 20.59 -4.41 5.08
CA ARG A 234 20.81 -3.54 6.23
C ARG A 234 22.15 -3.87 6.84
N TYR A 235 23.04 -2.88 6.84
CA TYR A 235 24.41 -3.06 7.33
C TYR A 235 24.71 -2.10 8.47
N TYR A 236 25.11 -2.65 9.60
CA TYR A 236 25.56 -1.90 10.76
C TYR A 236 27.03 -1.57 10.68
N LEU A 237 27.37 -0.30 10.64
CA LEU A 237 28.74 0.23 10.56
C LEU A 237 29.41 0.31 11.94
N PRO A 238 30.77 0.24 12.02
CA PRO A 238 31.49 0.18 13.31
C PRO A 238 31.24 1.37 14.24
N TYR A 239 30.91 2.55 13.68
CA TYR A 239 30.68 3.81 14.40
C TYR A 239 29.20 4.09 14.72
N ARG A 240 28.44 3.03 14.99
CA ARG A 240 27.01 3.06 15.34
C ARG A 240 26.08 3.56 14.22
N ALA A 241 26.58 3.72 13.00
CA ALA A 241 25.72 4.08 11.88
C ALA A 241 25.09 2.85 11.24
N ALA A 242 23.99 3.06 10.50
CA ALA A 242 23.35 2.04 9.69
C ALA A 242 23.26 2.50 8.22
N LEU A 243 23.57 1.59 7.32
CA LEU A 243 23.35 1.75 5.89
C LEU A 243 22.24 0.79 5.47
N GLN A 244 21.25 1.29 4.72
CA GLN A 244 20.16 0.52 4.17
C GLN A 244 20.17 0.67 2.66
N GLY A 245 19.91 -0.42 1.96
CA GLY A 245 19.72 -0.46 0.52
C GLY A 245 18.50 -1.31 0.21
N ASP A 246 17.58 -0.75 -0.58
CA ASP A 246 16.37 -1.40 -1.00
C ASP A 246 16.25 -1.24 -2.52
N TYR A 247 16.08 -2.35 -3.24
CA TYR A 247 15.83 -2.37 -4.67
C TYR A 247 14.50 -3.08 -4.91
N ARG A 248 13.62 -2.49 -5.72
CA ARG A 248 12.35 -3.08 -6.12
C ARG A 248 12.20 -3.02 -7.64
N TRP A 249 11.99 -4.17 -8.24
CA TRP A 249 11.54 -4.32 -9.61
C TRP A 249 10.04 -4.66 -9.62
N TYR A 250 9.31 -4.11 -10.57
CA TYR A 250 7.89 -4.36 -10.78
C TYR A 250 7.61 -4.48 -12.27
N ASN A 251 6.75 -5.44 -12.64
CA ASN A 251 6.17 -5.49 -13.98
C ASN A 251 4.70 -5.92 -13.91
N ASP A 252 3.92 -5.59 -14.94
CA ASP A 252 2.55 -6.05 -15.07
C ASP A 252 2.13 -6.34 -16.52
N THR A 253 0.94 -6.95 -16.64
CA THR A 253 0.35 -7.31 -17.94
C THR A 253 -0.18 -6.10 -18.73
N TRP A 254 -0.21 -4.92 -18.16
CA TRP A 254 -0.54 -3.68 -18.85
C TRP A 254 0.70 -3.00 -19.46
N GLY A 255 1.87 -3.63 -19.33
CA GLY A 255 3.12 -3.19 -19.93
C GLY A 255 3.91 -2.22 -19.08
N ILE A 256 3.58 -2.07 -17.79
CA ILE A 256 4.39 -1.27 -16.88
C ILE A 256 5.60 -2.10 -16.43
N ASP A 257 6.79 -1.55 -16.61
CA ASP A 257 8.04 -2.02 -16.01
C ASP A 257 8.65 -0.89 -15.17
N ALA A 258 8.91 -1.13 -13.91
CA ALA A 258 9.39 -0.10 -13.02
C ALA A 258 10.49 -0.59 -12.09
N ASN A 259 11.47 0.27 -11.85
CA ASN A 259 12.60 0.01 -10.98
C ASN A 259 12.70 1.12 -9.93
N THR A 260 12.85 0.74 -8.68
CA THR A 260 13.06 1.68 -7.56
C THR A 260 14.31 1.28 -6.81
N LEU A 261 15.21 2.22 -6.59
CA LEU A 261 16.38 2.08 -5.73
C LEU A 261 16.26 3.09 -4.60
N GLU A 262 16.38 2.61 -3.37
CA GLU A 262 16.44 3.46 -2.19
C GLU A 262 17.71 3.17 -1.40
N ILE A 263 18.39 4.23 -0.96
CA ILE A 263 19.56 4.13 -0.10
C ILE A 263 19.31 5.08 1.07
N ALA A 264 19.47 4.57 2.29
CA ALA A 264 19.35 5.37 3.50
C ALA A 264 20.60 5.19 4.38
N TYR A 265 21.02 6.30 4.97
CA TYR A 265 22.10 6.33 5.93
C TYR A 265 21.63 7.00 7.21
N THR A 266 21.77 6.28 8.34
CA THR A 266 21.38 6.76 9.67
C THR A 266 22.59 6.83 10.55
N GLN A 267 22.86 8.01 11.15
CA GLN A 267 23.97 8.26 12.06
C GLN A 267 23.49 8.87 13.37
N PRO A 268 23.54 8.13 14.50
CA PRO A 268 23.42 8.74 15.82
C PRO A 268 24.62 9.62 16.14
N ILE A 269 24.38 10.83 16.62
CA ILE A 269 25.39 11.79 17.06
C ILE A 269 25.21 11.97 18.58
N GLY A 270 26.07 11.29 19.35
CA GLY A 270 25.87 11.19 20.79
C GLY A 270 24.59 10.42 21.13
N ASP A 271 23.89 10.86 22.20
CA ASP A 271 22.68 10.18 22.71
C ASP A 271 21.40 11.00 22.46
N ARG A 272 21.50 12.15 21.78
CA ARG A 272 20.39 13.10 21.64
C ARG A 272 20.03 13.47 20.21
N LEU A 273 20.94 13.24 19.28
CA LEU A 273 20.73 13.60 17.87
C LEU A 273 20.83 12.38 16.99
N MET A 274 19.98 12.34 15.96
CA MET A 274 20.03 11.37 14.89
C MET A 274 20.03 12.12 13.55
N PHE A 275 20.94 11.74 12.68
CA PHE A 275 21.04 12.28 11.33
C PHE A 275 20.67 11.19 10.35
N ASP A 276 19.68 11.46 9.50
CA ASP A 276 19.18 10.55 8.49
C ASP A 276 19.27 11.20 7.12
N VAL A 277 19.79 10.45 6.14
CA VAL A 277 19.79 10.83 4.72
C VAL A 277 19.15 9.73 3.94
N HIS A 278 18.17 10.09 3.10
CA HIS A 278 17.48 9.18 2.20
C HIS A 278 17.64 9.65 0.76
N PHE A 279 17.98 8.71 -0.10
CA PHE A 279 18.00 8.90 -1.55
C PHE A 279 17.09 7.88 -2.20
N ARG A 280 16.21 8.34 -3.09
CA ARG A 280 15.33 7.47 -3.88
C ARG A 280 15.46 7.80 -5.36
N TYR A 281 15.66 6.76 -6.16
CA TYR A 281 15.64 6.82 -7.60
C TYR A 281 14.54 5.91 -8.13
N TYR A 282 13.71 6.43 -9.02
CA TYR A 282 12.61 5.70 -9.65
C TYR A 282 12.68 5.85 -11.16
N MET A 283 12.50 4.74 -11.87
CA MET A 283 12.42 4.68 -13.32
C MET A 283 11.25 3.77 -13.72
N GLN A 284 10.45 4.21 -14.67
CA GLN A 284 9.33 3.46 -15.23
C GLN A 284 9.39 3.57 -16.74
N GLY A 285 9.20 2.46 -17.44
CA GLY A 285 9.06 2.32 -18.87
C GLY A 285 7.68 1.87 -19.28
#